data_2ef883f117d76e4b7c1cc97dcd0af0a9
#
_entry.id   2ef883f117d76e4b7c1cc97dcd0af0a9
#
_cell.length_a   1.000
_cell.length_b   1.000
_cell.length_c   1.000
_cell.angle_alpha   90.00
_cell.angle_beta   90.00
_cell.angle_gamma   90.00
#
_symmetry.space_group_name_H-M   'P 1'
#
loop_
_entity.id
_entity.type
_entity.pdbx_description
1 polymer ?
#
loop_
_entity_poly.entity_id
_entity_poly.type
_entity_poly.pdbx_seq_one_letter_code
_entity_poly.pdbx_strand_id
1 'polypeptide(L)'
;MWRELRRLGAVQLQQGTWAVPGGEGFDAGFTHVLESITAAGGHPVVLAVADDQASTSRLEALFTEQREAEWAEFLADCGRYEAELAGEVAKGKLTLAELDEEEQSLERLRRWYRTIRARDLFGVPGATAAERRLKECTEALEQFAEQVYQARDRP
;
A
#
# COMPACT_ATOMS: atom_id res chain seq x y z
N MET A 1 14.70 6.87 9.01
CA MET A 1 15.22 5.54 9.34
C MET A 1 14.11 4.49 9.50
N TRP A 2 13.32 4.43 10.59
CA TRP A 2 12.25 3.43 10.74
C TRP A 2 11.15 3.48 9.65
N ARG A 3 10.85 4.66 9.11
CA ARG A 3 9.92 4.82 7.97
C ARG A 3 10.47 4.20 6.68
N GLU A 4 11.76 4.29 6.47
CA GLU A 4 12.44 3.70 5.31
C GLU A 4 12.49 2.18 5.41
N LEU A 5 12.80 1.62 6.58
CA LEU A 5 12.71 0.18 6.82
C LEU A 5 11.28 -0.35 6.53
N ARG A 6 10.26 0.33 7.04
CA ARG A 6 8.87 -0.04 6.74
C ARG A 6 8.55 0.08 5.25
N ARG A 7 9.06 1.12 4.58
CA ARG A 7 8.88 1.28 3.13
C ARG A 7 9.51 0.15 2.33
N LEU A 8 10.62 -0.41 2.81
CA LEU A 8 11.24 -1.61 2.24
C LEU A 8 10.50 -2.91 2.56
N GLY A 9 9.44 -2.85 3.36
CA GLY A 9 8.72 -4.04 3.77
C GLY A 9 9.36 -4.79 4.95
N ALA A 10 10.32 -4.17 5.64
CA ALA A 10 10.91 -4.75 6.84
C ALA A 10 9.89 -4.92 7.97
N VAL A 11 10.02 -6.00 8.72
CA VAL A 11 9.19 -6.31 9.89
C VAL A 11 9.97 -6.06 11.16
N GLN A 12 9.38 -5.32 12.09
CA GLN A 12 9.99 -5.09 13.39
C GLN A 12 9.78 -6.31 14.29
N LEU A 13 10.88 -6.92 14.74
CA LEU A 13 10.85 -8.05 15.66
C LEU A 13 10.78 -7.60 17.12
N GLN A 14 11.56 -6.58 17.44
CA GLN A 14 11.57 -5.90 18.74
C GLN A 14 12.19 -4.51 18.59
N GLN A 15 12.22 -3.72 19.65
CA GLN A 15 12.83 -2.40 19.61
C GLN A 15 14.29 -2.47 19.10
N GLY A 16 14.56 -1.75 18.01
CA GLY A 16 15.89 -1.71 17.40
C GLY A 16 16.25 -2.91 16.51
N THR A 17 15.40 -3.94 16.44
CA THR A 17 15.67 -5.16 15.65
C THR A 17 14.62 -5.33 14.56
N TRP A 18 15.09 -5.49 13.33
CA TRP A 18 14.26 -5.60 12.14
C TRP A 18 14.66 -6.82 11.31
N ALA A 19 13.69 -7.53 10.78
CA ALA A 19 13.91 -8.48 9.72
C ALA A 19 13.67 -7.78 8.37
N VAL A 20 14.62 -7.95 7.46
CA VAL A 20 14.57 -7.38 6.10
C VAL A 20 14.60 -8.55 5.12
N PRO A 21 13.72 -8.56 4.11
CA PRO A 21 13.82 -9.57 3.06
C PRO A 21 15.17 -9.46 2.32
N GLY A 22 15.77 -10.58 1.97
CA GLY A 22 16.92 -10.61 1.07
C GLY A 22 16.51 -10.61 -0.40
N GLY A 23 17.40 -10.15 -1.28
CA GLY A 23 17.22 -10.20 -2.72
C GLY A 23 17.50 -8.89 -3.44
N GLU A 24 17.79 -8.95 -4.73
CA GLU A 24 18.24 -7.82 -5.54
C GLU A 24 17.32 -6.58 -5.48
N GLY A 25 16.03 -6.77 -5.29
CA GLY A 25 15.06 -5.66 -5.20
C GLY A 25 15.13 -4.86 -3.89
N PHE A 26 15.81 -5.39 -2.86
CA PHE A 26 15.90 -4.79 -1.52
C PHE A 26 17.30 -4.25 -1.20
N ASP A 27 18.33 -4.75 -1.85
CA ASP A 27 19.73 -4.50 -1.51
C ASP A 27 20.11 -3.01 -1.55
N ALA A 28 19.70 -2.30 -2.59
CA ALA A 28 20.02 -0.86 -2.72
C ALA A 28 19.33 -0.02 -1.65
N GLY A 29 18.06 -0.27 -1.38
CA GLY A 29 17.30 0.43 -0.33
C GLY A 29 17.82 0.11 1.07
N PHE A 30 18.21 -1.14 1.30
CA PHE A 30 18.77 -1.58 2.56
C PHE A 30 20.16 -0.96 2.83
N THR A 31 21.02 -0.92 1.81
CA THR A 31 22.33 -0.24 1.88
C THR A 31 22.16 1.23 2.26
N HIS A 32 21.22 1.94 1.64
CA HIS A 32 20.94 3.34 1.96
C HIS A 32 20.49 3.54 3.42
N VAL A 33 19.69 2.62 3.96
CA VAL A 33 19.30 2.67 5.38
C VAL A 33 20.50 2.49 6.30
N LEU A 34 21.40 1.55 6.00
CA LEU A 34 22.61 1.32 6.80
C LEU A 34 23.54 2.54 6.78
N GLU A 35 23.72 3.15 5.62
CA GLU A 35 24.50 4.40 5.46
C GLU A 35 23.88 5.54 6.28
N SER A 36 22.56 5.70 6.25
CA SER A 36 21.83 6.71 7.00
C SER A 36 21.99 6.53 8.53
N ILE A 37 21.97 5.28 9.01
CA ILE A 37 22.21 4.95 10.42
C ILE A 37 23.63 5.35 10.82
N THR A 38 24.61 4.97 10.02
CA THR A 38 26.03 5.27 10.28
C THR A 38 26.30 6.76 10.25
N ALA A 39 25.74 7.50 9.29
CA ALA A 39 25.86 8.96 9.21
C ALA A 39 25.26 9.69 10.42
N ALA A 40 24.22 9.10 11.04
CA ALA A 40 23.62 9.59 12.27
C ALA A 40 24.37 9.17 13.55
N GLY A 41 25.56 8.54 13.43
CA GLY A 41 26.37 8.08 14.57
C GLY A 41 25.91 6.73 15.15
N GLY A 42 25.04 6.02 14.48
CA GLY A 42 24.61 4.67 14.87
C GLY A 42 25.59 3.58 14.40
N HIS A 43 25.50 2.41 15.01
CA HIS A 43 26.32 1.24 14.68
C HIS A 43 25.42 0.07 14.28
N PRO A 44 24.99 -0.02 13.01
CA PRO A 44 24.13 -1.13 12.58
C PRO A 44 24.93 -2.44 12.55
N VAL A 45 24.29 -3.51 13.01
CA VAL A 45 24.80 -4.88 12.88
C VAL A 45 23.84 -5.66 11.99
N VAL A 46 24.38 -6.26 10.95
CA VAL A 46 23.60 -7.10 10.02
C VAL A 46 23.95 -8.56 10.26
N LEU A 47 22.91 -9.37 10.48
CA LEU A 47 23.05 -10.82 10.64
C LEU A 47 22.21 -11.49 9.56
N ALA A 48 22.83 -12.43 8.85
CA ALA A 48 22.09 -13.32 7.97
C ALA A 48 21.41 -14.41 8.82
N VAL A 49 20.13 -14.63 8.57
CA VAL A 49 19.39 -15.74 9.20
C VAL A 49 19.83 -17.03 8.54
N ALA A 50 20.19 -18.02 9.35
CA ALA A 50 20.49 -19.35 8.85
C ALA A 50 19.23 -19.97 8.21
N ASP A 51 19.43 -20.74 7.14
CA ASP A 51 18.36 -21.42 6.42
C ASP A 51 17.91 -22.67 7.20
N ASP A 52 17.33 -22.44 8.39
CA ASP A 52 16.60 -23.46 9.11
C ASP A 52 15.09 -23.26 8.91
N GLN A 53 14.39 -24.35 8.66
CA GLN A 53 12.97 -24.34 8.31
C GLN A 53 12.09 -23.67 9.37
N ALA A 54 12.40 -23.80 10.64
CA ALA A 54 11.58 -23.26 11.73
C ALA A 54 11.69 -21.73 11.81
N SER A 55 12.92 -21.19 11.73
CA SER A 55 13.16 -19.74 11.73
C SER A 55 12.62 -19.07 10.48
N THR A 56 12.82 -19.68 9.32
CA THR A 56 12.33 -19.20 8.03
C THR A 56 10.79 -19.13 8.04
N SER A 57 10.11 -20.21 8.43
CA SER A 57 8.64 -20.25 8.48
C SER A 57 8.07 -19.20 9.45
N ARG A 58 8.74 -18.95 10.58
CA ARG A 58 8.30 -17.94 11.54
C ARG A 58 8.45 -16.50 10.98
N LEU A 59 9.54 -16.22 10.28
CA LEU A 59 9.75 -14.92 9.63
C LEU A 59 8.74 -14.72 8.50
N GLU A 60 8.52 -15.71 7.65
CA GLU A 60 7.51 -15.66 6.59
C GLU A 60 6.11 -15.37 7.14
N ALA A 61 5.74 -16.02 8.26
CA ALA A 61 4.47 -15.75 8.93
C ALA A 61 4.34 -14.29 9.38
N LEU A 62 5.40 -13.68 9.92
CA LEU A 62 5.39 -12.27 10.34
C LEU A 62 5.25 -11.32 9.14
N PHE A 63 5.95 -11.60 8.03
CA PHE A 63 5.81 -10.82 6.79
C PHE A 63 4.40 -10.95 6.20
N THR A 64 3.86 -12.16 6.17
CA THR A 64 2.50 -12.45 5.70
C THR A 64 1.45 -11.72 6.53
N GLU A 65 1.52 -11.82 7.85
CA GLU A 65 0.59 -11.13 8.76
C GLU A 65 0.59 -9.61 8.54
N GLN A 66 1.77 -9.02 8.38
CA GLN A 66 1.87 -7.58 8.12
C GLN A 66 1.29 -7.19 6.75
N ARG A 67 1.51 -7.99 5.72
CA ARG A 67 0.93 -7.73 4.38
C ARG A 67 -0.58 -7.89 4.37
N GLU A 68 -1.11 -8.91 5.05
CA GLU A 68 -2.56 -9.07 5.19
C GLU A 68 -3.21 -7.88 5.90
N ALA A 69 -2.57 -7.36 6.96
CA ALA A 69 -3.05 -6.16 7.65
C ALA A 69 -3.06 -4.93 6.72
N GLU A 70 -2.00 -4.71 5.94
CA GLU A 70 -1.93 -3.60 4.97
C GLU A 70 -2.99 -3.73 3.86
N TRP A 71 -3.21 -4.94 3.33
CA TRP A 71 -4.27 -5.17 2.36
C TRP A 71 -5.67 -4.97 2.95
N ALA A 72 -5.89 -5.35 4.20
CA ALA A 72 -7.16 -5.11 4.89
C ALA A 72 -7.45 -3.61 5.04
N GLU A 73 -6.44 -2.80 5.39
CA GLU A 73 -6.56 -1.33 5.43
C GLU A 73 -6.87 -0.75 4.04
N PHE A 74 -6.18 -1.24 3.01
CA PHE A 74 -6.42 -0.81 1.63
C PHE A 74 -7.85 -1.12 1.17
N LEU A 75 -8.35 -2.33 1.46
CA LEU A 75 -9.73 -2.73 1.13
C LEU A 75 -10.77 -1.84 1.83
N ALA A 76 -10.50 -1.48 3.09
CA ALA A 76 -11.37 -0.55 3.83
C ALA A 76 -11.37 0.85 3.20
N ASP A 77 -10.21 1.34 2.71
CA ASP A 77 -10.13 2.62 2.01
C ASP A 77 -10.84 2.60 0.67
N CYS A 78 -10.76 1.51 -0.09
CA CYS A 78 -11.57 1.34 -1.30
C CYS A 78 -13.07 1.45 -0.99
N GLY A 79 -13.53 0.82 0.09
CA GLY A 79 -14.93 0.91 0.51
C GLY A 79 -15.34 2.34 0.92
N ARG A 80 -14.46 3.09 1.59
CA ARG A 80 -14.70 4.51 1.91
C ARG A 80 -14.79 5.36 0.65
N TYR A 81 -13.91 5.15 -0.30
CA TYR A 81 -13.91 5.85 -1.58
C TYR A 81 -15.21 5.64 -2.37
N GLU A 82 -15.67 4.41 -2.48
CA GLU A 82 -16.96 4.11 -3.15
C GLU A 82 -18.16 4.73 -2.43
N ALA A 83 -18.15 4.73 -1.10
CA ALA A 83 -19.19 5.36 -0.30
C ALA A 83 -19.17 6.90 -0.46
N GLU A 84 -18.00 7.52 -0.62
CA GLU A 84 -17.84 8.96 -0.89
C GLU A 84 -18.44 9.32 -2.25
N LEU A 85 -18.08 8.61 -3.31
CA LEU A 85 -18.68 8.80 -4.64
C LEU A 85 -20.21 8.68 -4.62
N ALA A 86 -20.74 7.65 -3.97
CA ALA A 86 -22.18 7.47 -3.82
C ALA A 86 -22.83 8.62 -3.04
N GLY A 87 -22.15 9.14 -2.02
CA GLY A 87 -22.59 10.29 -1.24
C GLY A 87 -22.65 11.58 -2.06
N GLU A 88 -21.66 11.85 -2.91
CA GLU A 88 -21.64 13.02 -3.79
C GLU A 88 -22.76 12.97 -4.85
N VAL A 89 -23.00 11.78 -5.42
CA VAL A 89 -24.15 11.56 -6.31
C VAL A 89 -25.48 11.86 -5.58
N ALA A 90 -25.65 11.33 -4.37
CA ALA A 90 -26.88 11.52 -3.59
C ALA A 90 -27.12 12.99 -3.21
N LYS A 91 -26.07 13.76 -3.00
CA LYS A 91 -26.13 15.23 -2.73
C LYS A 91 -26.29 16.07 -3.98
N GLY A 92 -26.21 15.46 -5.17
CA GLY A 92 -26.25 16.19 -6.44
C GLY A 92 -25.02 17.03 -6.74
N LYS A 93 -23.87 16.72 -6.11
CA LYS A 93 -22.59 17.41 -6.33
C LYS A 93 -21.87 16.84 -7.56
N LEU A 94 -22.49 17.00 -8.71
CA LEU A 94 -21.98 16.52 -9.99
C LEU A 94 -21.25 17.64 -10.72
N THR A 95 -20.07 18.00 -10.23
CA THR A 95 -19.26 19.10 -10.77
C THR A 95 -17.89 18.61 -11.23
N LEU A 96 -17.23 19.37 -12.12
CA LEU A 96 -15.86 19.07 -12.55
C LEU A 96 -14.85 19.16 -11.41
N ALA A 97 -15.09 20.04 -10.42
CA ALA A 97 -14.23 20.15 -9.25
C ALA A 97 -14.28 18.90 -8.38
N GLU A 98 -15.48 18.35 -8.13
CA GLU A 98 -15.63 17.09 -7.42
C GLU A 98 -14.99 15.93 -8.20
N LEU A 99 -15.17 15.90 -9.54
CA LEU A 99 -14.52 14.87 -10.37
C LEU A 99 -12.99 14.92 -10.24
N ASP A 100 -12.37 16.11 -10.28
CA ASP A 100 -10.93 16.27 -10.13
C ASP A 100 -10.44 15.78 -8.75
N GLU A 101 -11.17 16.08 -7.67
CA GLU A 101 -10.88 15.61 -6.33
C GLU A 101 -10.94 14.07 -6.23
N GLU A 102 -11.94 13.47 -6.85
CA GLU A 102 -12.11 12.01 -6.85
C GLU A 102 -11.08 11.29 -7.74
N GLU A 103 -10.67 11.88 -8.85
CA GLU A 103 -9.54 11.38 -9.66
C GLU A 103 -8.24 11.37 -8.86
N GLN A 104 -7.97 12.43 -8.10
CA GLN A 104 -6.79 12.50 -7.22
C GLN A 104 -6.87 11.47 -6.08
N SER A 105 -8.05 11.23 -5.54
CA SER A 105 -8.29 10.21 -4.51
C SER A 105 -8.02 8.81 -5.04
N LEU A 106 -8.51 8.48 -6.22
CA LEU A 106 -8.23 7.20 -6.88
C LEU A 106 -6.73 7.03 -7.18
N GLU A 107 -6.05 8.08 -7.62
CA GLU A 107 -4.61 8.00 -7.87
C GLU A 107 -3.80 7.78 -6.58
N ARG A 108 -4.26 8.28 -5.43
CA ARG A 108 -3.68 7.94 -4.12
C ARG A 108 -3.84 6.45 -3.80
N LEU A 109 -5.02 5.87 -4.04
CA LEU A 109 -5.26 4.43 -3.88
C LEU A 109 -4.37 3.60 -4.82
N ARG A 110 -4.24 3.99 -6.09
CA ARG A 110 -3.37 3.31 -7.06
C ARG A 110 -1.89 3.32 -6.63
N ARG A 111 -1.39 4.44 -6.12
CA ARG A 111 -0.01 4.53 -5.60
C ARG A 111 0.18 3.65 -4.37
N TRP A 112 -0.78 3.65 -3.47
CA TRP A 112 -0.72 2.81 -2.27
C TRP A 112 -0.77 1.32 -2.63
N TYR A 113 -1.65 0.91 -3.53
CA TYR A 113 -1.68 -0.46 -4.07
C TYR A 113 -0.30 -0.89 -4.60
N ARG A 114 0.32 -0.07 -5.46
CA ARG A 114 1.66 -0.36 -6.01
C ARG A 114 2.70 -0.49 -4.90
N THR A 115 2.62 0.34 -3.87
CA THR A 115 3.54 0.32 -2.74
C THR A 115 3.42 -0.97 -1.92
N ILE A 116 2.21 -1.42 -1.61
CA ILE A 116 2.00 -2.69 -0.88
C ILE A 116 2.41 -3.85 -1.78
N ARG A 117 2.03 -3.84 -3.05
CA ARG A 117 2.34 -4.90 -4.02
C ARG A 117 3.84 -5.13 -4.18
N ALA A 118 4.63 -4.06 -4.21
CA ALA A 118 6.09 -4.15 -4.29
C ALA A 118 6.75 -4.79 -3.07
N ARG A 119 6.07 -4.80 -1.92
CA ARG A 119 6.54 -5.39 -0.66
C ARG A 119 5.96 -6.78 -0.39
N ASP A 120 4.98 -7.19 -1.16
CA ASP A 120 4.31 -8.49 -1.00
C ASP A 120 5.09 -9.59 -1.72
N LEU A 121 6.06 -10.17 -1.02
CA LEU A 121 6.96 -11.19 -1.54
C LEU A 121 6.32 -12.58 -1.60
N PHE A 122 5.38 -12.85 -0.70
CA PHE A 122 4.81 -14.18 -0.52
C PHE A 122 3.44 -14.34 -1.20
N GLY A 123 2.92 -13.27 -1.81
CA GLY A 123 1.68 -13.30 -2.59
C GLY A 123 0.48 -13.66 -1.73
N VAL A 124 0.24 -12.88 -0.67
CA VAL A 124 -0.88 -13.14 0.25
C VAL A 124 -2.25 -12.99 -0.43
N PRO A 125 -3.30 -13.72 0.02
CA PRO A 125 -4.62 -13.71 -0.59
C PRO A 125 -5.25 -12.32 -0.69
N GLY A 126 -4.97 -11.43 0.27
CA GLY A 126 -5.43 -10.04 0.27
C GLY A 126 -5.06 -9.25 -0.99
N ALA A 127 -3.95 -9.58 -1.65
CA ALA A 127 -3.49 -8.93 -2.88
C ALA A 127 -4.50 -9.09 -4.03
N THR A 128 -5.06 -10.29 -4.22
CA THR A 128 -6.06 -10.56 -5.26
C THR A 128 -7.37 -9.83 -4.99
N ALA A 129 -7.81 -9.79 -3.74
CA ALA A 129 -8.99 -9.03 -3.35
C ALA A 129 -8.79 -7.51 -3.57
N ALA A 130 -7.61 -7.00 -3.25
CA ALA A 130 -7.24 -5.60 -3.45
C ALA A 130 -7.24 -5.19 -4.93
N GLU A 131 -6.70 -6.03 -5.82
CA GLU A 131 -6.71 -5.79 -7.26
C GLU A 131 -8.13 -5.65 -7.81
N ARG A 132 -9.02 -6.57 -7.42
CA ARG A 132 -10.43 -6.51 -7.81
C ARG A 132 -11.10 -5.25 -7.30
N ARG A 133 -10.90 -4.90 -6.02
CA ARG A 133 -11.52 -3.70 -5.43
C ARG A 133 -11.03 -2.41 -6.08
N LEU A 134 -9.74 -2.32 -6.40
CA LEU A 134 -9.21 -1.16 -7.12
C LEU A 134 -9.83 -1.00 -8.51
N LYS A 135 -10.11 -2.12 -9.19
CA LYS A 135 -10.83 -2.09 -10.46
C LYS A 135 -12.27 -1.60 -10.27
N GLU A 136 -12.98 -2.08 -9.26
CA GLU A 136 -14.34 -1.63 -8.91
C GLU A 136 -14.36 -0.13 -8.59
N CYS A 137 -13.38 0.41 -7.85
CA CYS A 137 -13.21 1.84 -7.61
C CYS A 137 -13.00 2.63 -8.92
N THR A 138 -12.23 2.08 -9.86
CA THR A 138 -12.02 2.71 -11.16
C THR A 138 -13.32 2.79 -11.97
N GLU A 139 -14.06 1.69 -12.03
CA GLU A 139 -15.37 1.63 -12.69
C GLU A 139 -16.39 2.59 -12.04
N ALA A 140 -16.37 2.71 -10.71
CA ALA A 140 -17.22 3.66 -9.99
C ALA A 140 -16.91 5.11 -10.35
N LEU A 141 -15.62 5.48 -10.47
CA LEU A 141 -15.23 6.81 -10.91
C LEU A 141 -15.66 7.09 -12.35
N GLU A 142 -15.53 6.13 -13.26
CA GLU A 142 -15.97 6.27 -14.64
C GLU A 142 -17.49 6.58 -14.70
N GLN A 143 -18.30 5.86 -13.91
CA GLN A 143 -19.74 6.12 -13.81
C GLN A 143 -20.05 7.50 -13.21
N PHE A 144 -19.28 7.93 -12.20
CA PHE A 144 -19.41 9.26 -11.63
C PHE A 144 -19.08 10.35 -12.67
N ALA A 145 -18.00 10.19 -13.43
CA ALA A 145 -17.61 11.10 -14.49
C ALA A 145 -18.71 11.25 -15.57
N GLU A 146 -19.31 10.15 -15.99
CA GLU A 146 -20.44 10.18 -16.93
C GLU A 146 -21.61 11.01 -16.41
N GLN A 147 -21.95 10.88 -15.12
CA GLN A 147 -23.01 11.66 -14.49
C GLN A 147 -22.65 13.15 -14.42
N VAL A 148 -21.40 13.50 -14.11
CA VAL A 148 -20.90 14.89 -14.11
C VAL A 148 -21.05 15.51 -15.49
N TYR A 149 -20.64 14.83 -16.55
CA TYR A 149 -20.77 15.33 -17.92
C TYR A 149 -22.23 15.47 -18.35
N GLN A 150 -23.07 14.50 -18.02
CA GLN A 150 -24.52 14.58 -18.30
C GLN A 150 -25.20 15.73 -17.55
N ALA A 151 -24.80 16.02 -16.33
CA ALA A 151 -25.33 17.12 -15.54
C ALA A 151 -24.94 18.49 -16.12
N ARG A 152 -23.74 18.58 -16.70
CA ARG A 152 -23.22 19.79 -17.36
C ARG A 152 -23.91 20.08 -18.68
N ASP A 153 -24.25 19.03 -19.44
CA ASP A 153 -24.86 19.17 -20.77
C ASP A 153 -26.38 19.37 -20.72
N ARG A 154 -26.97 19.39 -19.54
CA ARG A 154 -28.38 19.76 -19.35
C ARG A 154 -28.53 21.28 -19.44
N PRO A 155 -29.44 21.77 -20.32
CA PRO A 155 -29.69 23.20 -20.50
C PRO A 155 -30.28 23.86 -19.25
#